data_1849b3640e456dcb22f1df396454e47d
#
_entry.id   1849b3640e456dcb22f1df396454e47d
#
_cell.length_a   1.000
_cell.length_b   1.000
_cell.length_c   1.000
_cell.angle_alpha   90.00
_cell.angle_beta   90.00
_cell.angle_gamma   90.00
#
_symmetry.space_group_name_H-M   'P 1'
#
loop_
_entity.id
_entity.type
_entity.pdbx_description
1 polymer ?
#
loop_
_entity_poly.entity_id
_entity_poly.type
_entity_poly.pdbx_seq_one_letter_code
_entity_poly.pdbx_strand_id
1 'polypeptide(L)'
;MEEINIRKIPTDGIAYLRKLEGSDLFYGIDHCGDDLYEAKELFEMDHRLDRNRLIFVTYPEGIVYEPLTAEKGEYFGDPVFDEGLIFILKADFNNRKLIIYRSDLKFKEIMVHVQLDMEEDEDCYNLRLVRYPVTLIKTSKDNLFRILWPLKTEFEIDPHESFDHRIDEYLIFSMWFEDPDYREEAIIRRYPDGEKLWNHKGSIFTTDDGQEWLVG
;
A
#
# COMPACT_ATOMS: atom_id res chain seq x y z
N MET A 1 0.78 -32.61 -29.44
CA MET A 1 0.88 -31.70 -28.30
C MET A 1 0.59 -30.30 -28.83
N GLU A 2 -0.44 -29.66 -28.32
CA GLU A 2 -0.65 -28.24 -28.66
C GLU A 2 0.55 -27.44 -28.15
N GLU A 3 1.03 -26.54 -28.96
CA GLU A 3 2.18 -25.70 -28.66
C GLU A 3 1.74 -24.68 -27.57
N ILE A 4 2.30 -24.78 -26.38
CA ILE A 4 1.98 -23.86 -25.31
C ILE A 4 2.64 -22.51 -25.61
N ASN A 5 1.84 -21.51 -25.91
CA ASN A 5 2.32 -20.16 -26.20
C ASN A 5 2.48 -19.37 -24.87
N ILE A 6 3.70 -19.37 -24.32
CA ILE A 6 4.05 -18.59 -23.12
C ILE A 6 4.93 -17.42 -23.54
N ARG A 7 4.43 -16.20 -23.27
CA ARG A 7 5.20 -14.98 -23.50
C ARG A 7 6.13 -14.70 -22.31
N LYS A 8 7.42 -14.56 -22.58
CA LYS A 8 8.41 -14.16 -21.58
C LYS A 8 8.45 -12.62 -21.47
N ILE A 9 8.27 -12.09 -20.25
CA ILE A 9 8.41 -10.68 -19.92
C ILE A 9 9.79 -10.47 -19.26
N PRO A 10 10.63 -9.54 -19.74
CA PRO A 10 11.99 -9.33 -19.23
C PRO A 10 11.98 -8.46 -17.95
N THR A 11 11.62 -9.04 -16.83
CA THR A 11 11.52 -8.36 -15.52
C THR A 11 12.84 -8.32 -14.76
N ASP A 12 13.89 -8.90 -15.32
CA ASP A 12 15.27 -8.91 -14.81
C ASP A 12 15.37 -9.39 -13.33
N GLY A 13 14.72 -10.54 -13.08
CA GLY A 13 14.74 -11.22 -11.78
C GLY A 13 13.51 -11.02 -10.91
N ILE A 14 12.69 -10.00 -11.14
CA ILE A 14 11.44 -9.82 -10.39
C ILE A 14 10.43 -10.88 -10.88
N ALA A 15 10.12 -11.85 -10.01
CA ALA A 15 9.33 -13.02 -10.36
C ALA A 15 7.82 -12.85 -10.13
N TYR A 16 7.42 -11.93 -9.25
CA TYR A 16 6.04 -11.73 -8.86
C TYR A 16 5.53 -10.38 -9.33
N LEU A 17 4.42 -10.41 -10.04
CA LEU A 17 3.71 -9.22 -10.48
C LEU A 17 2.33 -9.20 -9.84
N ARG A 18 1.96 -8.04 -9.30
CA ARG A 18 0.63 -7.74 -8.76
C ARG A 18 -0.09 -6.77 -9.69
N LYS A 19 -1.41 -6.90 -9.79
CA LYS A 19 -2.22 -5.95 -10.54
C LYS A 19 -2.20 -4.59 -9.83
N LEU A 20 -1.95 -3.53 -10.58
CA LEU A 20 -2.18 -2.17 -10.08
C LEU A 20 -3.66 -1.87 -10.31
N GLU A 21 -4.45 -2.02 -9.26
CA GLU A 21 -5.89 -1.92 -9.33
C GLU A 21 -6.38 -0.58 -9.90
N GLY A 22 -7.44 -0.65 -10.70
CA GLY A 22 -7.99 0.50 -11.42
C GLY A 22 -7.24 0.87 -12.71
N SER A 23 -6.16 0.16 -13.06
CA SER A 23 -5.35 0.41 -14.26
C SER A 23 -5.09 -0.86 -15.07
N ASP A 24 -4.49 -0.72 -16.26
CA ASP A 24 -4.00 -1.83 -17.09
C ASP A 24 -2.52 -2.15 -16.83
N LEU A 25 -2.00 -1.78 -15.67
CA LEU A 25 -0.64 -2.06 -15.26
C LEU A 25 -0.56 -3.18 -14.23
N PHE A 26 0.56 -3.90 -14.29
CA PHE A 26 1.05 -4.72 -13.19
C PHE A 26 2.30 -4.06 -12.62
N TYR A 27 2.64 -4.35 -11.38
CA TYR A 27 3.88 -3.91 -10.75
C TYR A 27 4.55 -5.05 -10.03
N GLY A 28 5.85 -4.94 -9.83
CA GLY A 28 6.64 -5.84 -9.00
C GLY A 28 7.72 -5.09 -8.27
N ILE A 29 7.99 -5.49 -7.03
CA ILE A 29 9.03 -4.94 -6.18
C ILE A 29 10.06 -6.02 -5.91
N ASP A 30 11.34 -5.67 -6.04
CA ASP A 30 12.48 -6.54 -5.76
C ASP A 30 13.05 -6.16 -4.39
N HIS A 31 12.51 -6.77 -3.34
CA HIS A 31 13.07 -6.68 -1.99
C HIS A 31 12.90 -8.03 -1.27
N CYS A 32 13.66 -8.24 -0.22
CA CYS A 32 13.65 -9.47 0.55
C CYS A 32 12.63 -9.48 1.69
N GLY A 33 11.77 -8.47 1.80
CA GLY A 33 10.65 -8.41 2.73
C GLY A 33 9.34 -8.14 1.98
N ASP A 34 8.22 -8.41 2.63
CA ASP A 34 6.91 -8.19 2.03
C ASP A 34 6.43 -6.73 2.17
N ASP A 35 7.00 -5.97 3.12
CA ASP A 35 6.59 -4.60 3.42
C ASP A 35 7.72 -3.68 3.92
N LEU A 36 7.39 -2.42 4.17
CA LEU A 36 8.36 -1.43 4.66
C LEU A 36 8.76 -1.65 6.12
N TYR A 37 8.00 -2.40 6.91
CA TYR A 37 8.37 -2.77 8.27
C TYR A 37 9.57 -3.73 8.25
N GLU A 38 9.50 -4.81 7.47
CA GLU A 38 10.62 -5.74 7.32
C GLU A 38 11.84 -5.07 6.68
N ALA A 39 11.62 -4.20 5.68
CA ALA A 39 12.70 -3.41 5.10
C ALA A 39 13.41 -2.52 6.14
N LYS A 40 12.67 -1.93 7.07
CA LYS A 40 13.22 -1.13 8.17
C LYS A 40 14.02 -1.99 9.16
N GLU A 41 13.51 -3.16 9.54
CA GLU A 41 14.25 -4.09 10.42
C GLU A 41 15.57 -4.53 9.78
N LEU A 42 15.57 -4.90 8.50
CA LEU A 42 16.79 -5.26 7.76
C LEU A 42 17.78 -4.10 7.69
N PHE A 43 17.29 -2.88 7.46
CA PHE A 43 18.12 -1.70 7.48
C PHE A 43 18.80 -1.47 8.83
N GLU A 44 18.09 -1.64 9.95
CA GLU A 44 18.60 -1.48 11.31
C GLU A 44 19.60 -2.57 11.70
N MET A 45 19.43 -3.77 11.17
CA MET A 45 20.38 -4.88 11.32
C MET A 45 21.62 -4.77 10.42
N ASP A 46 21.77 -3.66 9.69
CA ASP A 46 22.82 -3.44 8.67
C ASP A 46 22.80 -4.46 7.50
N HIS A 47 21.67 -5.16 7.31
CA HIS A 47 21.42 -6.07 6.19
C HIS A 47 20.79 -5.31 5.01
N ARG A 48 21.41 -4.20 4.61
CA ARG A 48 20.89 -3.31 3.57
C ARG A 48 21.04 -3.95 2.21
N LEU A 49 19.96 -3.90 1.45
CA LEU A 49 20.00 -4.25 0.03
C LEU A 49 20.84 -3.21 -0.72
N ASP A 50 21.66 -3.69 -1.65
CA ASP A 50 22.44 -2.78 -2.51
C ASP A 50 21.54 -2.03 -3.50
N ARG A 51 20.36 -2.61 -3.82
CA ARG A 51 19.39 -2.04 -4.75
C ARG A 51 17.99 -2.56 -4.42
N ASN A 52 17.04 -1.66 -4.31
CA ASN A 52 15.61 -1.99 -4.30
C ASN A 52 14.97 -1.48 -5.59
N ARG A 53 14.20 -2.31 -6.28
CA ARG A 53 13.64 -2.01 -7.60
C ARG A 53 12.13 -2.07 -7.56
N LEU A 54 11.50 -1.15 -8.28
CA LEU A 54 10.08 -1.15 -8.58
C LEU A 54 9.92 -1.08 -10.09
N ILE A 55 9.25 -2.09 -10.65
CA ILE A 55 8.92 -2.12 -12.07
C ILE A 55 7.41 -2.06 -12.28
N PHE A 56 7.02 -1.56 -13.45
CA PHE A 56 5.66 -1.64 -13.96
C PHE A 56 5.65 -2.34 -15.30
N VAL A 57 4.60 -3.12 -15.55
CA VAL A 57 4.43 -3.88 -16.79
C VAL A 57 3.07 -3.56 -17.40
N THR A 58 3.04 -3.11 -18.65
CA THR A 58 1.78 -2.83 -19.36
C THR A 58 1.06 -4.11 -19.76
N TYR A 59 -0.26 -4.07 -19.75
CA TYR A 59 -1.09 -5.12 -20.33
C TYR A 59 -1.92 -4.55 -21.48
N PRO A 60 -2.00 -5.21 -22.65
CA PRO A 60 -1.45 -6.54 -22.96
C PRO A 60 -0.02 -6.52 -23.53
N GLU A 61 0.63 -5.38 -23.73
CA GLU A 61 1.88 -5.24 -24.48
C GLU A 61 3.08 -5.86 -23.76
N GLY A 62 3.07 -5.95 -22.42
CA GLY A 62 4.17 -6.48 -21.63
C GLY A 62 5.43 -5.61 -21.69
N ILE A 63 5.28 -4.30 -21.86
CA ILE A 63 6.40 -3.34 -21.80
C ILE A 63 6.74 -3.10 -20.35
N VAL A 64 8.03 -3.21 -20.03
CA VAL A 64 8.53 -3.01 -18.67
C VAL A 64 9.08 -1.60 -18.50
N TYR A 65 8.67 -0.92 -17.43
CA TYR A 65 9.20 0.37 -17.00
C TYR A 65 9.82 0.23 -15.62
N GLU A 66 10.97 0.86 -15.39
CA GLU A 66 11.59 1.07 -14.09
C GLU A 66 11.73 2.59 -13.89
N PRO A 67 10.66 3.26 -13.42
CA PRO A 67 10.58 4.71 -13.50
C PRO A 67 11.40 5.44 -12.45
N LEU A 68 11.74 4.79 -11.35
CA LEU A 68 12.51 5.34 -10.25
C LEU A 68 13.62 4.36 -9.85
N THR A 69 14.72 4.93 -9.36
CA THR A 69 15.81 4.17 -8.76
C THR A 69 15.79 4.37 -7.24
N ALA A 70 16.17 3.33 -6.51
CA ALA A 70 16.41 3.40 -5.08
C ALA A 70 17.90 3.14 -4.83
N GLU A 71 18.49 3.96 -3.99
CA GLU A 71 19.86 3.77 -3.49
C GLU A 71 19.86 2.83 -2.28
N LYS A 72 21.05 2.44 -1.84
CA LYS A 72 21.20 1.61 -0.65
C LYS A 72 20.57 2.29 0.58
N GLY A 73 19.61 1.60 1.21
CA GLY A 73 18.82 2.14 2.33
C GLY A 73 17.57 2.90 1.92
N GLU A 74 17.21 2.89 0.64
CA GLU A 74 15.93 3.36 0.13
C GLU A 74 15.08 2.16 -0.31
N TYR A 75 13.77 2.21 -0.02
CA TYR A 75 12.84 1.10 -0.30
C TYR A 75 11.50 1.61 -0.82
N PHE A 76 10.94 0.88 -1.79
CA PHE A 76 9.60 1.19 -2.31
C PHE A 76 8.53 0.45 -1.53
N GLY A 77 7.44 1.14 -1.21
CA GLY A 77 6.17 0.53 -0.83
C GLY A 77 5.28 0.27 -2.04
N ASP A 78 4.16 -0.42 -1.82
CA ASP A 78 3.19 -0.71 -2.87
C ASP A 78 2.64 0.58 -3.50
N PRO A 79 2.66 0.69 -4.83
CA PRO A 79 2.09 1.82 -5.53
C PRO A 79 0.56 1.74 -5.53
N VAL A 80 -0.09 2.89 -5.64
CA VAL A 80 -1.54 2.99 -5.85
C VAL A 80 -1.84 3.82 -7.10
N PHE A 81 -2.98 3.53 -7.74
CA PHE A 81 -3.50 4.28 -8.87
C PHE A 81 -4.80 4.96 -8.47
N ASP A 82 -4.86 6.27 -8.61
CA ASP A 82 -6.01 7.07 -8.26
C ASP A 82 -6.13 8.30 -9.18
N GLU A 83 -7.35 8.64 -9.60
CA GLU A 83 -7.64 9.79 -10.47
C GLU A 83 -6.74 9.93 -11.71
N GLY A 84 -6.37 8.80 -12.33
CA GLY A 84 -5.54 8.79 -13.55
C GLY A 84 -4.04 8.92 -13.30
N LEU A 85 -3.59 8.94 -12.06
CA LEU A 85 -2.20 9.05 -11.65
C LEU A 85 -1.74 7.84 -10.84
N ILE A 86 -0.47 7.51 -10.98
CA ILE A 86 0.22 6.52 -10.15
C ILE A 86 0.91 7.27 -9.01
N PHE A 87 0.74 6.78 -7.79
CA PHE A 87 1.46 7.27 -6.61
C PHE A 87 2.38 6.16 -6.09
N ILE A 88 3.63 6.52 -5.81
CA ILE A 88 4.69 5.61 -5.41
C ILE A 88 5.28 6.11 -4.09
N LEU A 89 5.20 5.29 -3.05
CA LEU A 89 5.86 5.56 -1.78
C LEU A 89 7.30 5.07 -1.84
N LYS A 90 8.26 5.91 -1.44
CA LYS A 90 9.64 5.55 -1.17
C LYS A 90 10.01 5.95 0.25
N ALA A 91 10.51 5.01 1.03
CA ALA A 91 11.13 5.26 2.32
C ALA A 91 12.64 5.40 2.14
N ASP A 92 13.19 6.52 2.54
CA ASP A 92 14.62 6.80 2.61
C ASP A 92 15.06 6.75 4.08
N PHE A 93 15.54 5.60 4.51
CA PHE A 93 15.94 5.39 5.89
C PHE A 93 17.25 6.09 6.25
N ASN A 94 18.12 6.37 5.27
CA ASN A 94 19.37 7.11 5.51
C ASN A 94 19.08 8.56 5.92
N ASN A 95 18.12 9.20 5.26
CA ASN A 95 17.76 10.60 5.48
C ASN A 95 16.47 10.74 6.31
N ARG A 96 15.87 9.63 6.73
CA ARG A 96 14.63 9.57 7.53
C ARG A 96 13.49 10.35 6.84
N LYS A 97 13.21 9.99 5.57
CA LYS A 97 12.17 10.62 4.75
C LYS A 97 11.20 9.59 4.19
N LEU A 98 9.93 9.98 4.13
CA LEU A 98 8.91 9.33 3.33
C LEU A 98 8.61 10.24 2.15
N ILE A 99 8.76 9.71 0.95
CA ILE A 99 8.61 10.47 -0.28
C ILE A 99 7.53 9.82 -1.13
N ILE A 100 6.49 10.57 -1.45
CA ILE A 100 5.44 10.13 -2.37
C ILE A 100 5.72 10.79 -3.71
N TYR A 101 5.94 9.99 -4.74
CA TYR A 101 6.04 10.43 -6.12
C TYR A 101 4.68 10.28 -6.80
N ARG A 102 4.45 11.07 -7.84
CA ARG A 102 3.32 10.88 -8.75
C ARG A 102 3.78 10.86 -10.19
N SER A 103 3.07 10.10 -11.03
CA SER A 103 3.33 9.99 -12.46
C SER A 103 2.06 9.69 -13.24
N ASP A 104 2.06 9.98 -14.54
CA ASP A 104 1.07 9.42 -15.46
C ASP A 104 1.31 7.93 -15.73
N LEU A 105 0.36 7.25 -16.37
CA LEU A 105 0.47 5.81 -16.73
C LEU A 105 1.60 5.50 -17.73
N LYS A 106 2.24 6.50 -18.31
CA LYS A 106 3.33 6.35 -19.30
C LYS A 106 4.69 6.71 -18.74
N PHE A 107 4.74 7.12 -17.48
CA PHE A 107 5.96 7.53 -16.78
C PHE A 107 6.78 8.62 -17.51
N LYS A 108 6.09 9.49 -18.26
CA LYS A 108 6.74 10.59 -19.00
C LYS A 108 7.29 11.65 -18.08
N GLU A 109 6.58 11.90 -17.00
CA GLU A 109 6.97 12.88 -16.00
C GLU A 109 6.72 12.27 -14.61
N ILE A 110 7.77 12.23 -13.81
CA ILE A 110 7.71 11.76 -12.42
C ILE A 110 8.15 12.91 -11.54
N MET A 111 7.31 13.27 -10.59
CA MET A 111 7.59 14.37 -9.68
C MET A 111 7.33 13.96 -8.23
N VAL A 112 8.07 14.59 -7.33
CA VAL A 112 7.77 14.52 -5.90
C VAL A 112 6.43 15.19 -5.67
N HIS A 113 5.49 14.43 -5.12
CA HIS A 113 4.17 14.93 -4.75
C HIS A 113 4.18 15.50 -3.33
N VAL A 114 4.78 14.75 -2.40
CA VAL A 114 5.01 15.20 -1.03
C VAL A 114 6.23 14.49 -0.43
N GLN A 115 6.89 15.17 0.50
CA GLN A 115 7.97 14.62 1.30
C GLN A 115 7.69 14.91 2.77
N LEU A 116 7.79 13.88 3.60
CA LEU A 116 7.56 13.92 5.04
C LEU A 116 8.81 13.49 5.78
N ASP A 117 9.00 14.01 6.98
CA ASP A 117 10.00 13.51 7.90
C ASP A 117 9.48 12.26 8.61
N MET A 118 10.33 11.25 8.78
CA MET A 118 10.06 10.11 9.66
C MET A 118 10.26 10.52 11.12
N GLU A 119 9.42 10.04 11.99
CA GLU A 119 9.62 10.12 13.43
C GLU A 119 10.86 9.33 13.87
N GLU A 120 11.40 9.62 15.04
CA GLU A 120 12.67 9.02 15.48
C GLU A 120 12.58 7.51 15.68
N ASP A 121 11.44 7.07 16.18
CA ASP A 121 11.08 5.68 16.47
C ASP A 121 10.13 5.06 15.41
N GLU A 122 10.12 5.60 14.18
CA GLU A 122 9.29 5.09 13.09
C GLU A 122 9.64 3.65 12.74
N ASP A 123 8.72 2.74 12.99
CA ASP A 123 8.86 1.31 12.72
C ASP A 123 8.32 0.89 11.33
N CYS A 124 7.60 1.77 10.65
CA CYS A 124 6.93 1.51 9.37
C CYS A 124 5.87 0.39 9.40
N TYR A 125 5.35 0.04 10.58
CA TYR A 125 4.37 -1.04 10.71
C TYR A 125 3.06 -0.70 9.98
N ASN A 126 2.66 -1.54 9.03
CA ASN A 126 1.51 -1.32 8.14
C ASN A 126 1.54 0.05 7.41
N LEU A 127 2.73 0.61 7.19
CA LEU A 127 2.91 1.86 6.47
C LEU A 127 2.63 1.66 4.98
N ARG A 128 1.56 2.27 4.47
CA ARG A 128 1.17 2.11 3.07
C ARG A 128 0.36 3.28 2.54
N LEU A 129 0.35 3.42 1.22
CA LEU A 129 -0.62 4.25 0.52
C LEU A 129 -1.95 3.51 0.39
N VAL A 130 -3.03 4.26 0.51
CA VAL A 130 -4.39 3.82 0.16
C VAL A 130 -4.98 4.81 -0.81
N ARG A 131 -5.99 4.41 -1.57
CA ARG A 131 -6.66 5.22 -2.61
C ARG A 131 -8.06 5.67 -2.18
N TYR A 132 -8.64 6.55 -2.98
CA TYR A 132 -10.01 7.08 -2.89
C TYR A 132 -10.29 8.02 -1.69
N PRO A 133 -9.59 9.14 -1.61
CA PRO A 133 -8.39 9.61 -2.33
C PRO A 133 -7.09 9.10 -1.72
N VAL A 134 -5.98 9.27 -2.43
CA VAL A 134 -4.66 8.84 -1.97
C VAL A 134 -4.35 9.40 -0.58
N THR A 135 -4.00 8.49 0.30
CA THR A 135 -3.73 8.79 1.71
C THR A 135 -2.58 7.92 2.19
N LEU A 136 -1.64 8.47 2.93
CA LEU A 136 -0.58 7.70 3.60
C LEU A 136 -1.02 7.37 5.01
N ILE A 137 -1.09 6.08 5.32
CA ILE A 137 -1.53 5.57 6.61
C ILE A 137 -0.49 4.63 7.23
N LYS A 138 -0.58 4.45 8.53
CA LYS A 138 0.06 3.35 9.26
C LYS A 138 -0.80 2.92 10.45
N THR A 139 -0.57 1.69 10.92
CA THR A 139 -1.10 1.21 12.18
C THR A 139 0.08 0.90 13.09
N SER A 140 0.09 1.39 14.32
CA SER A 140 1.14 1.05 15.26
C SER A 140 0.77 -0.19 16.10
N LYS A 141 1.77 -0.82 16.71
CA LYS A 141 1.62 -2.02 17.54
C LYS A 141 0.77 -1.80 18.80
N ASP A 142 0.53 -0.56 19.18
CA ASP A 142 -0.31 -0.13 20.31
C ASP A 142 -1.78 0.13 19.92
N ASN A 143 -2.22 -0.39 18.75
CA ASN A 143 -3.55 -0.19 18.20
C ASN A 143 -3.90 1.27 17.87
N LEU A 144 -2.90 2.06 17.54
CA LEU A 144 -3.09 3.44 17.12
C LEU A 144 -3.06 3.50 15.59
N PHE A 145 -4.18 3.87 14.99
CA PHE A 145 -4.27 4.13 13.57
C PHE A 145 -3.87 5.57 13.29
N ARG A 146 -2.94 5.76 12.35
CA ARG A 146 -2.39 7.07 11.99
C ARG A 146 -2.59 7.37 10.52
N ILE A 147 -3.03 8.59 10.24
CA ILE A 147 -2.98 9.18 8.90
C ILE A 147 -1.81 10.15 8.91
N LEU A 148 -0.81 9.93 8.06
CA LEU A 148 0.38 10.76 7.99
C LEU A 148 0.25 11.87 6.94
N TRP A 149 -0.56 11.64 5.91
CA TRP A 149 -0.84 12.59 4.84
C TRP A 149 -2.18 12.23 4.16
N PRO A 150 -2.99 13.20 3.68
CA PRO A 150 -2.75 14.65 3.60
C PRO A 150 -2.95 15.42 4.90
N LEU A 151 -3.62 14.87 5.86
CA LEU A 151 -3.88 15.48 7.17
C LEU A 151 -3.35 14.59 8.27
N LYS A 152 -2.35 15.08 9.03
CA LYS A 152 -1.78 14.32 10.15
C LYS A 152 -2.81 14.23 11.27
N THR A 153 -3.26 13.00 11.56
CA THR A 153 -4.19 12.68 12.65
C THR A 153 -4.00 11.24 13.10
N GLU A 154 -4.45 10.95 14.32
CA GLU A 154 -4.39 9.60 14.89
C GLU A 154 -5.60 9.35 15.81
N PHE A 155 -5.99 8.08 15.95
CA PHE A 155 -7.03 7.62 16.83
C PHE A 155 -6.83 6.15 17.21
N GLU A 156 -7.36 5.77 18.36
CA GLU A 156 -7.32 4.38 18.82
C GLU A 156 -8.31 3.50 18.05
N ILE A 157 -7.87 2.27 17.76
CA ILE A 157 -8.70 1.20 17.21
C ILE A 157 -8.74 0.02 18.19
N ASP A 158 -9.73 -0.85 18.06
CA ASP A 158 -9.79 -2.05 18.90
C ASP A 158 -8.66 -3.05 18.52
N PRO A 159 -8.15 -3.86 19.47
CA PRO A 159 -7.01 -4.77 19.22
C PRO A 159 -7.20 -5.77 18.07
N HIS A 160 -8.43 -6.11 17.72
CA HIS A 160 -8.77 -7.03 16.63
C HIS A 160 -9.26 -6.30 15.38
N GLU A 161 -9.23 -4.96 15.40
CA GLU A 161 -9.69 -4.12 14.31
C GLU A 161 -8.54 -3.91 13.31
N SER A 162 -8.78 -4.27 12.06
CA SER A 162 -7.82 -4.12 10.95
C SER A 162 -8.38 -3.17 9.91
N PHE A 163 -7.57 -2.21 9.49
CA PHE A 163 -7.95 -1.31 8.41
C PHE A 163 -7.92 -2.06 7.08
N ASP A 164 -9.01 -1.95 6.36
CA ASP A 164 -9.20 -2.56 5.05
C ASP A 164 -8.94 -1.54 3.93
N HIS A 165 -9.84 -0.56 3.76
CA HIS A 165 -9.71 0.46 2.71
C HIS A 165 -10.43 1.76 3.11
N ARG A 166 -10.34 2.77 2.24
CA ARG A 166 -10.98 4.06 2.39
C ARG A 166 -11.92 4.32 1.23
N ILE A 167 -13.07 4.95 1.52
CA ILE A 167 -14.03 5.44 0.54
C ILE A 167 -14.40 6.87 0.95
N ASP A 168 -13.91 7.85 0.22
CA ASP A 168 -14.16 9.27 0.50
C ASP A 168 -13.93 9.67 1.98
N GLU A 169 -15.02 9.92 2.70
CA GLU A 169 -15.02 10.31 4.11
C GLU A 169 -15.15 9.12 5.07
N TYR A 170 -15.09 7.89 4.57
CA TYR A 170 -15.24 6.68 5.37
C TYR A 170 -13.98 5.85 5.38
N LEU A 171 -13.61 5.39 6.56
CA LEU A 171 -12.56 4.42 6.79
C LEU A 171 -13.22 3.09 7.13
N ILE A 172 -12.94 2.07 6.34
CA ILE A 172 -13.53 0.74 6.48
C ILE A 172 -12.54 -0.13 7.21
N PHE A 173 -13.01 -0.76 8.26
CA PHE A 173 -12.26 -1.71 9.08
C PHE A 173 -13.01 -3.03 9.15
N SER A 174 -12.28 -4.11 9.34
CA SER A 174 -12.79 -5.42 9.71
C SER A 174 -12.33 -5.78 11.11
N MET A 175 -13.15 -6.55 11.82
CA MET A 175 -12.80 -7.15 13.11
C MET A 175 -13.20 -8.62 13.09
N TRP A 176 -12.30 -9.51 13.49
CA TRP A 176 -12.55 -10.94 13.50
C TRP A 176 -12.41 -11.52 14.90
N PHE A 177 -13.19 -12.57 15.15
CA PHE A 177 -13.23 -13.27 16.43
C PHE A 177 -13.23 -14.78 16.16
N GLU A 178 -12.46 -15.53 16.96
CA GLU A 178 -12.39 -16.98 16.86
C GLU A 178 -13.28 -17.69 17.87
N ASP A 179 -13.53 -17.08 19.02
CA ASP A 179 -14.24 -17.71 20.15
C ASP A 179 -15.52 -16.94 20.51
N PRO A 180 -16.66 -17.61 20.80
CA PRO A 180 -16.88 -19.07 20.75
C PRO A 180 -17.06 -19.63 19.34
N ASP A 181 -17.41 -18.79 18.36
CA ASP A 181 -17.60 -19.14 16.96
C ASP A 181 -16.94 -18.09 16.10
N TYR A 182 -16.30 -18.50 14.99
CA TYR A 182 -15.73 -17.58 14.03
C TYR A 182 -16.79 -16.59 13.52
N ARG A 183 -16.50 -15.32 13.62
CA ARG A 183 -17.34 -14.25 13.09
C ARG A 183 -16.50 -13.06 12.68
N GLU A 184 -17.00 -12.35 11.72
CA GLU A 184 -16.45 -11.06 11.28
C GLU A 184 -17.47 -9.95 11.51
N GLU A 185 -16.94 -8.76 11.77
CA GLU A 185 -17.70 -7.53 11.90
C GLU A 185 -17.06 -6.45 11.01
N ALA A 186 -17.89 -5.79 10.23
CA ALA A 186 -17.49 -4.62 9.46
C ALA A 186 -17.73 -3.36 10.29
N ILE A 187 -16.75 -2.46 10.27
CA ILE A 187 -16.76 -1.22 11.05
C ILE A 187 -16.51 -0.06 10.10
N ILE A 188 -17.37 0.94 10.16
CA ILE A 188 -17.18 2.19 9.43
C ILE A 188 -16.83 3.30 10.41
N ARG A 189 -15.71 3.96 10.16
CA ARG A 189 -15.26 5.13 10.91
C ARG A 189 -15.23 6.36 10.00
N ARG A 190 -15.43 7.53 10.57
CA ARG A 190 -15.34 8.79 9.84
C ARG A 190 -13.88 9.21 9.64
N TYR A 191 -13.55 9.65 8.44
CA TYR A 191 -12.29 10.34 8.15
C TYR A 191 -12.43 11.83 8.51
N PRO A 192 -11.46 12.50 9.15
CA PRO A 192 -10.17 11.94 9.58
C PRO A 192 -10.11 11.57 11.07
N ASP A 193 -11.17 11.79 11.84
CA ASP A 193 -11.14 11.74 13.30
C ASP A 193 -11.38 10.34 13.90
N GLY A 194 -11.70 9.36 13.06
CA GLY A 194 -11.87 7.97 13.47
C GLY A 194 -13.14 7.69 14.27
N GLU A 195 -14.11 8.63 14.36
CA GLU A 195 -15.38 8.37 15.03
C GLU A 195 -16.07 7.14 14.44
N LYS A 196 -16.36 6.15 15.30
CA LYS A 196 -17.08 4.94 14.90
C LYS A 196 -18.53 5.28 14.57
N LEU A 197 -18.90 5.20 13.29
CA LEU A 197 -20.22 5.54 12.79
C LEU A 197 -21.14 4.33 12.76
N TRP A 198 -20.58 3.16 12.47
CA TRP A 198 -21.35 1.98 12.20
C TRP A 198 -20.56 0.71 12.54
N ASN A 199 -21.24 -0.33 13.00
CA ASN A 199 -20.70 -1.66 13.21
C ASN A 199 -21.79 -2.69 12.87
N HIS A 200 -21.45 -3.70 12.08
CA HIS A 200 -22.39 -4.74 11.70
C HIS A 200 -21.67 -6.09 11.51
N LYS A 201 -22.37 -7.16 11.80
CA LYS A 201 -21.88 -8.51 11.54
C LYS A 201 -21.75 -8.75 10.05
N GLY A 202 -20.63 -9.33 9.62
CA GLY A 202 -20.28 -9.61 8.24
C GLY A 202 -19.05 -8.85 7.77
N SER A 203 -18.67 -9.06 6.51
CA SER A 203 -17.52 -8.45 5.86
C SER A 203 -17.98 -7.50 4.76
N ILE A 204 -17.24 -6.44 4.49
CA ILE A 204 -17.48 -5.58 3.32
C ILE A 204 -16.70 -6.14 2.13
N PHE A 205 -17.39 -6.28 1.03
CA PHE A 205 -16.84 -6.74 -0.23
C PHE A 205 -17.03 -5.65 -1.29
N THR A 206 -15.93 -5.19 -1.87
CA THR A 206 -15.95 -4.23 -2.98
C THR A 206 -16.04 -4.97 -4.31
N THR A 207 -17.06 -4.67 -5.09
CA THR A 207 -17.25 -5.24 -6.43
C THR A 207 -16.34 -4.56 -7.46
N ASP A 208 -16.16 -5.18 -8.64
CA ASP A 208 -15.32 -4.64 -9.71
C ASP A 208 -15.79 -3.27 -10.23
N ASP A 209 -17.10 -2.97 -10.09
CA ASP A 209 -17.69 -1.68 -10.45
C ASP A 209 -17.72 -0.67 -9.29
N GLY A 210 -17.11 -1.01 -8.15
CA GLY A 210 -16.92 -0.12 -7.01
C GLY A 210 -18.12 -0.03 -6.05
N GLN A 211 -19.06 -0.99 -6.11
CA GLN A 211 -20.12 -1.08 -5.11
C GLN A 211 -19.61 -1.77 -3.85
N GLU A 212 -20.09 -1.34 -2.70
CA GLU A 212 -19.80 -1.94 -1.41
C GLU A 212 -20.96 -2.82 -0.94
N TRP A 213 -20.67 -4.08 -0.70
CA TRP A 213 -21.67 -5.05 -0.22
C TRP A 213 -21.27 -5.55 1.16
N LEU A 214 -22.24 -5.52 2.08
CA LEU A 214 -22.11 -6.25 3.33
C LEU A 214 -22.55 -7.69 3.11
N VAL A 215 -21.64 -8.63 3.41
CA VAL A 215 -21.84 -10.07 3.24
C VAL A 215 -21.69 -10.76 4.60
N GLY A 216 -22.70 -11.49 5.08
CA GLY A 216 -22.63 -12.23 6.34
C GLY A 216 -23.97 -12.68 6.89
#